data_6ab617482cdb03856fc65820617e3697
#
_entry.id   6ab617482cdb03856fc65820617e3697
#
_cell.length_a   1.000
_cell.length_b   1.000
_cell.length_c   1.000
_cell.angle_alpha   90.00
_cell.angle_beta   90.00
_cell.angle_gamma   90.00
#
_symmetry.space_group_name_H-M   'P 1'
#
loop_
_entity.id
_entity.type
_entity.pdbx_description
1 polymer ?
#
loop_
_entity_poly.entity_id
_entity_poly.type
_entity_poly.pdbx_seq_one_letter_code
_entity_poly.pdbx_strand_id
1 'polypeptide(L)'
;IFKNNLKRLGPAAERALRDAELRRARALMEVQLRARETRLRLLFEQLPALVISCDTSLTVTSVEGAQLAQVPDDPGALIGTHVAGSALLADESRFPIRHAHLQALQGGAAEYEMIWGGKTFRGHVEPLRDVDGRIVGTIAVAFDITERKIAEQRIAYFAQNDPLTDLPNRALLEDRLTQAIAMAQRHRNALHVVTTDLDAFREVNELYGSGSGDQVLRMIAGRIRRLVDGAATVSRAGEDQFVVLLVDALDPAQGRAFLERLHATFDAPFVVGDIDVYVNASSGLASFPEDGADTQTLLRSSEAAMQAAKAAGGNGFRMFIPSMIASSAERLSLKRDLRGAAAAGQYVLHYQPIFRSVDLSFTGFEALVRWQHPELGLLPPDHFIHLAEESGAIDDLGVFVLRDVCRQLAEWDAREVDVPRVCVNISARQFERAGLRDSIVRALREFGVASSRLELELTESSVMRDISGGIAMLHELKGLGVRLSVDDFGTGYTSLSYLRRFPIDTLKIDRSFLRDMLPGSQDEAIVKTIVILAENLGLSSVAEGVESRVTLEQIRAIGACEVQGFFLGEPAAPQDALDALSELQAGRRR
;
A
#
# COMPACT_ATOMS: atom_id res chain seq x y z
N ILE A 1 -111.70 -29.95 -18.81
CA ILE A 1 -110.36 -30.54 -18.52
C ILE A 1 -109.26 -29.48 -18.48
N PHE A 2 -109.34 -28.42 -19.25
CA PHE A 2 -108.26 -27.40 -19.32
C PHE A 2 -108.15 -26.47 -18.10
N LYS A 3 -109.18 -26.13 -17.37
CA LYS A 3 -109.16 -25.18 -16.23
C LYS A 3 -108.49 -25.73 -14.93
N ASN A 4 -108.47 -27.06 -14.74
CA ASN A 4 -107.79 -27.67 -13.59
C ASN A 4 -106.30 -27.88 -13.73
N ASN A 5 -105.80 -27.86 -14.98
CA ASN A 5 -104.35 -27.93 -15.21
C ASN A 5 -103.65 -26.61 -15.00
N LEU A 6 -104.34 -25.49 -15.22
CA LEU A 6 -103.76 -24.15 -14.99
C LEU A 6 -103.52 -23.86 -13.52
N LYS A 7 -104.35 -24.37 -12.60
CA LYS A 7 -104.15 -24.22 -11.14
C LYS A 7 -102.97 -25.04 -10.58
N ARG A 8 -102.49 -26.06 -11.30
CA ARG A 8 -101.26 -26.83 -10.94
C ARG A 8 -99.99 -26.33 -11.65
N LEU A 9 -100.11 -25.60 -12.73
CA LEU A 9 -98.97 -25.02 -13.44
C LEU A 9 -98.27 -23.91 -12.67
N GLY A 10 -98.99 -23.01 -11.95
CA GLY A 10 -98.41 -21.97 -11.17
C GLY A 10 -97.45 -22.46 -10.10
N PRO A 11 -97.90 -23.32 -9.19
CA PRO A 11 -96.99 -23.84 -8.14
C PRO A 11 -95.87 -24.73 -8.68
N ALA A 12 -96.03 -25.41 -9.85
CA ALA A 12 -94.98 -26.17 -10.49
C ALA A 12 -93.91 -25.24 -11.17
N ALA A 13 -94.37 -24.15 -11.78
CA ALA A 13 -93.51 -23.16 -12.38
C ALA A 13 -92.71 -22.39 -11.28
N GLU A 14 -93.36 -22.05 -10.17
CA GLU A 14 -92.67 -21.43 -9.04
C GLU A 14 -91.62 -22.32 -8.39
N ARG A 15 -91.87 -23.61 -8.26
CA ARG A 15 -90.87 -24.60 -7.83
C ARG A 15 -89.76 -24.75 -8.81
N ALA A 16 -90.05 -24.86 -10.12
CA ALA A 16 -89.02 -24.93 -11.13
C ALA A 16 -88.16 -23.69 -11.22
N LEU A 17 -88.70 -22.48 -10.99
CA LEU A 17 -87.98 -21.24 -10.90
C LEU A 17 -87.10 -21.23 -9.64
N ARG A 18 -87.62 -21.53 -8.49
CA ARG A 18 -86.83 -21.68 -7.24
C ARG A 18 -85.71 -22.69 -7.36
N ASP A 19 -85.95 -23.85 -7.96
CA ASP A 19 -84.91 -24.86 -8.18
C ASP A 19 -83.89 -24.40 -9.22
N ALA A 20 -84.29 -23.63 -10.20
CA ALA A 20 -83.36 -23.02 -11.16
C ALA A 20 -82.51 -21.85 -10.52
N GLU A 21 -83.14 -21.03 -9.65
CA GLU A 21 -82.43 -20.01 -8.88
C GLU A 21 -81.40 -20.61 -7.88
N LEU A 22 -81.83 -21.70 -7.15
CA LEU A 22 -80.97 -22.41 -6.26
C LEU A 22 -79.77 -23.09 -7.00
N ARG A 23 -80.01 -23.64 -8.20
CA ARG A 23 -78.96 -24.22 -9.04
C ARG A 23 -78.01 -23.16 -9.52
N ARG A 24 -78.53 -21.97 -9.95
CA ARG A 24 -77.70 -20.83 -10.37
C ARG A 24 -76.86 -20.27 -9.22
N ALA A 25 -77.48 -20.11 -8.04
CA ALA A 25 -76.77 -19.63 -6.83
C ALA A 25 -75.65 -20.63 -6.41
N ARG A 26 -75.91 -21.94 -6.47
CA ARG A 26 -74.92 -22.98 -6.16
C ARG A 26 -73.77 -22.98 -7.18
N ALA A 27 -74.10 -22.92 -8.47
CA ALA A 27 -73.09 -22.83 -9.53
C ALA A 27 -72.23 -21.57 -9.41
N LEU A 28 -72.84 -20.40 -9.06
CA LEU A 28 -72.12 -19.17 -8.84
C LEU A 28 -71.18 -19.27 -7.61
N MET A 29 -71.66 -19.86 -6.52
CA MET A 29 -70.86 -20.14 -5.34
C MET A 29 -69.67 -21.06 -5.63
N GLU A 30 -69.88 -22.14 -6.39
CA GLU A 30 -68.83 -23.07 -6.81
C GLU A 30 -67.79 -22.37 -7.69
N VAL A 31 -68.19 -21.52 -8.62
CA VAL A 31 -67.27 -20.71 -9.45
C VAL A 31 -66.49 -19.73 -8.61
N GLN A 32 -67.14 -19.02 -7.67
CA GLN A 32 -66.48 -18.09 -6.76
C GLN A 32 -65.50 -18.81 -5.81
N LEU A 33 -65.88 -19.98 -5.30
CA LEU A 33 -64.99 -20.78 -4.44
C LEU A 33 -63.76 -21.23 -5.21
N ARG A 34 -63.93 -21.79 -6.41
CA ARG A 34 -62.82 -22.21 -7.30
C ARG A 34 -61.92 -21.03 -7.68
N ALA A 35 -62.50 -19.85 -7.99
CA ALA A 35 -61.72 -18.65 -8.30
C ALA A 35 -60.90 -18.20 -7.10
N ARG A 36 -61.47 -18.28 -5.87
CA ARG A 36 -60.78 -17.94 -4.63
C ARG A 36 -59.67 -18.92 -4.29
N GLU A 37 -59.92 -20.21 -4.44
CA GLU A 37 -58.90 -21.28 -4.27
C GLU A 37 -57.75 -21.10 -5.27
N THR A 38 -58.06 -20.88 -6.56
CA THR A 38 -57.05 -20.65 -7.59
C THR A 38 -56.21 -19.39 -7.27
N ARG A 39 -56.87 -18.32 -6.82
CA ARG A 39 -56.15 -17.09 -6.46
C ARG A 39 -55.24 -17.30 -5.25
N LEU A 40 -55.67 -17.98 -4.23
CA LEU A 40 -54.85 -18.31 -3.07
C LEU A 40 -53.65 -19.19 -3.47
N ARG A 41 -53.88 -20.21 -4.28
CA ARG A 41 -52.83 -21.09 -4.79
C ARG A 41 -51.76 -20.30 -5.58
N LEU A 42 -52.18 -19.42 -6.50
CA LEU A 42 -51.25 -18.57 -7.24
C LEU A 42 -50.45 -17.62 -6.33
N LEU A 43 -51.06 -17.11 -5.24
CA LEU A 43 -50.36 -16.30 -4.26
C LEU A 43 -49.27 -17.11 -3.54
N PHE A 44 -49.56 -18.33 -3.12
CA PHE A 44 -48.58 -19.20 -2.50
C PHE A 44 -47.47 -19.62 -3.47
N GLU A 45 -47.83 -19.96 -4.71
CA GLU A 45 -46.84 -20.32 -5.76
C GLU A 45 -45.88 -19.15 -6.12
N GLN A 46 -46.28 -17.90 -5.86
CA GLN A 46 -45.43 -16.70 -6.11
C GLN A 46 -44.71 -16.19 -4.85
N LEU A 47 -45.03 -16.67 -3.66
CA LEU A 47 -44.33 -16.30 -2.43
C LEU A 47 -42.89 -16.83 -2.47
N PRO A 48 -41.85 -15.95 -2.31
CA PRO A 48 -40.47 -16.40 -2.25
C PRO A 48 -40.14 -17.05 -0.91
N ALA A 49 -40.96 -18.01 -0.50
CA ALA A 49 -40.88 -18.71 0.77
C ALA A 49 -41.36 -20.17 0.60
N LEU A 50 -41.05 -20.98 1.59
CA LEU A 50 -41.67 -22.26 1.81
C LEU A 50 -42.78 -22.08 2.83
N VAL A 51 -43.99 -22.58 2.57
CA VAL A 51 -45.09 -22.59 3.51
C VAL A 51 -45.43 -24.05 3.84
N ILE A 52 -45.31 -24.42 5.10
CA ILE A 52 -45.52 -25.79 5.59
C ILE A 52 -46.62 -25.74 6.63
N SER A 53 -47.69 -26.53 6.44
CA SER A 53 -48.71 -26.74 7.47
C SER A 53 -48.62 -28.13 8.06
N CYS A 54 -48.88 -28.23 9.36
CA CYS A 54 -48.91 -29.49 10.10
C CYS A 54 -50.17 -29.57 10.94
N ASP A 55 -50.61 -30.79 11.20
CA ASP A 55 -51.67 -31.10 12.16
C ASP A 55 -51.18 -31.03 13.62
N THR A 56 -52.03 -31.30 14.58
CA THR A 56 -51.70 -31.30 16.02
C THR A 56 -50.73 -32.42 16.42
N SER A 57 -50.50 -33.42 15.57
CA SER A 57 -49.51 -34.49 15.76
C SER A 57 -48.16 -34.14 15.11
N LEU A 58 -48.02 -32.95 14.56
CA LEU A 58 -46.87 -32.45 13.79
C LEU A 58 -46.62 -33.22 12.49
N THR A 59 -47.67 -33.83 11.94
CA THR A 59 -47.64 -34.44 10.61
C THR A 59 -47.86 -33.36 9.57
N VAL A 60 -46.99 -33.30 8.57
CA VAL A 60 -47.08 -32.31 7.48
C VAL A 60 -48.33 -32.56 6.63
N THR A 61 -49.19 -31.56 6.53
CA THR A 61 -50.45 -31.62 5.78
C THR A 61 -50.36 -30.92 4.42
N SER A 62 -49.55 -29.86 4.29
CA SER A 62 -49.27 -29.24 3.00
C SER A 62 -47.86 -28.61 2.98
N VAL A 63 -47.30 -28.53 1.77
CA VAL A 63 -46.04 -27.82 1.49
C VAL A 63 -46.26 -27.03 0.20
N GLU A 64 -46.13 -25.71 0.27
CA GLU A 64 -46.40 -24.78 -0.82
C GLU A 64 -45.29 -23.71 -0.90
N GLY A 65 -45.23 -22.95 -2.01
CA GLY A 65 -44.31 -21.81 -2.17
C GLY A 65 -43.35 -21.89 -3.35
N ALA A 66 -42.93 -20.75 -3.86
CA ALA A 66 -42.07 -20.66 -5.06
C ALA A 66 -40.70 -21.31 -4.86
N GLN A 67 -40.19 -21.37 -3.63
CA GLN A 67 -38.86 -21.96 -3.36
C GLN A 67 -38.85 -23.50 -3.43
N LEU A 68 -40.01 -24.17 -3.55
CA LEU A 68 -40.06 -25.61 -3.77
C LEU A 68 -39.34 -26.05 -5.04
N ALA A 69 -39.40 -25.25 -6.10
CA ALA A 69 -38.70 -25.53 -7.36
C ALA A 69 -37.18 -25.50 -7.26
N GLN A 70 -36.65 -24.96 -6.18
CA GLN A 70 -35.21 -24.78 -5.96
C GLN A 70 -34.59 -25.78 -4.97
N VAL A 71 -35.42 -26.64 -4.38
CA VAL A 71 -34.98 -27.71 -3.49
C VAL A 71 -34.80 -28.97 -4.30
N PRO A 72 -33.65 -29.69 -4.21
CA PRO A 72 -33.35 -30.84 -5.08
C PRO A 72 -34.23 -32.09 -4.81
N ASP A 73 -34.93 -32.14 -3.69
CA ASP A 73 -35.74 -33.26 -3.28
C ASP A 73 -37.24 -33.05 -3.60
N ASP A 74 -38.00 -34.10 -3.79
CA ASP A 74 -39.45 -34.02 -4.02
C ASP A 74 -40.17 -33.53 -2.75
N PRO A 75 -40.69 -32.28 -2.74
CA PRO A 75 -41.37 -31.72 -1.56
C PRO A 75 -42.66 -32.51 -1.19
N GLY A 76 -43.24 -33.23 -2.14
CA GLY A 76 -44.38 -34.10 -1.91
C GLY A 76 -44.06 -35.23 -0.95
N ALA A 77 -42.81 -35.66 -0.87
CA ALA A 77 -42.37 -36.69 0.07
C ALA A 77 -42.46 -36.28 1.55
N LEU A 78 -42.57 -34.97 1.84
CA LEU A 78 -42.78 -34.47 3.20
C LEU A 78 -44.22 -34.65 3.69
N ILE A 79 -45.20 -34.64 2.79
CA ILE A 79 -46.63 -34.73 3.16
C ILE A 79 -46.89 -36.11 3.79
N GLY A 80 -47.52 -36.10 4.96
CA GLY A 80 -47.79 -37.31 5.74
C GLY A 80 -46.63 -37.77 6.63
N THR A 81 -45.47 -37.08 6.60
CA THR A 81 -44.35 -37.36 7.51
C THR A 81 -44.36 -36.41 8.71
N HIS A 82 -43.71 -36.79 9.80
CA HIS A 82 -43.52 -35.90 10.95
C HIS A 82 -42.51 -34.76 10.57
N VAL A 83 -42.87 -33.50 10.85
CA VAL A 83 -42.15 -32.32 10.41
C VAL A 83 -40.63 -32.31 10.76
N ALA A 84 -40.24 -32.90 11.88
CA ALA A 84 -38.85 -33.06 12.30
C ALA A 84 -38.27 -34.47 12.02
N GLY A 85 -39.03 -35.36 11.38
CA GLY A 85 -38.66 -36.75 11.13
C GLY A 85 -38.17 -37.02 9.71
N SER A 86 -38.20 -36.02 8.83
CA SER A 86 -37.79 -36.19 7.44
C SER A 86 -36.30 -36.47 7.32
N ALA A 87 -35.95 -37.48 6.51
CA ALA A 87 -34.58 -37.80 6.16
C ALA A 87 -33.91 -36.68 5.31
N LEU A 88 -34.70 -35.76 4.76
CA LEU A 88 -34.26 -34.63 3.95
C LEU A 88 -33.71 -33.46 4.80
N LEU A 89 -33.97 -33.45 6.11
CA LEU A 89 -33.45 -32.42 7.04
C LEU A 89 -32.12 -32.85 7.66
N ALA A 90 -31.20 -31.94 7.76
CA ALA A 90 -29.98 -32.17 8.52
C ALA A 90 -30.30 -32.44 10.00
N ASP A 91 -29.55 -33.35 10.65
CA ASP A 91 -29.80 -33.78 12.03
C ASP A 91 -29.83 -32.60 13.03
N GLU A 92 -28.98 -31.61 12.84
CA GLU A 92 -28.93 -30.39 13.64
C GLU A 92 -30.19 -29.52 13.52
N SER A 93 -30.95 -29.62 12.42
CA SER A 93 -32.19 -28.88 12.18
C SER A 93 -33.42 -29.50 12.82
N ARG A 94 -33.39 -30.79 13.16
CA ARG A 94 -34.55 -31.54 13.65
C ARG A 94 -35.07 -31.07 15.01
N PHE A 95 -34.16 -30.77 15.94
CA PHE A 95 -34.54 -30.33 17.28
C PHE A 95 -35.14 -28.91 17.28
N PRO A 96 -34.52 -27.90 16.64
CA PRO A 96 -35.10 -26.55 16.54
C PRO A 96 -36.49 -26.54 15.89
N ILE A 97 -36.69 -27.27 14.80
CA ILE A 97 -37.97 -27.33 14.10
C ILE A 97 -39.04 -27.90 15.03
N ARG A 98 -38.78 -29.08 15.63
CA ARG A 98 -39.71 -29.70 16.55
C ARG A 98 -40.07 -28.81 17.71
N HIS A 99 -39.09 -28.14 18.32
CA HIS A 99 -39.32 -27.27 19.46
C HIS A 99 -40.21 -26.09 19.07
N ALA A 100 -39.93 -25.44 17.93
CA ALA A 100 -40.72 -24.32 17.44
C ALA A 100 -42.18 -24.67 17.17
N HIS A 101 -42.42 -25.82 16.51
CA HIS A 101 -43.78 -26.29 16.24
C HIS A 101 -44.53 -26.70 17.54
N LEU A 102 -43.85 -27.29 18.52
CA LEU A 102 -44.48 -27.60 19.83
C LEU A 102 -44.85 -26.31 20.59
N GLN A 103 -44.02 -25.28 20.53
CA GLN A 103 -44.33 -23.97 21.13
C GLN A 103 -45.54 -23.34 20.42
N ALA A 104 -45.65 -23.46 19.10
CA ALA A 104 -46.78 -22.96 18.35
C ALA A 104 -48.10 -23.69 18.75
N LEU A 105 -48.06 -25.00 18.96
CA LEU A 105 -49.23 -25.78 19.46
C LEU A 105 -49.69 -25.34 20.87
N GLN A 106 -48.79 -24.70 21.66
CA GLN A 106 -49.13 -24.11 22.96
C GLN A 106 -49.70 -22.69 22.83
N GLY A 107 -49.80 -22.17 21.60
CA GLY A 107 -50.40 -20.87 21.29
C GLY A 107 -49.42 -19.71 21.12
N GLY A 108 -48.08 -19.92 21.20
CA GLY A 108 -47.03 -18.96 20.95
C GLY A 108 -46.49 -19.03 19.53
N ALA A 109 -45.96 -17.93 19.00
CA ALA A 109 -45.15 -17.94 17.79
C ALA A 109 -43.71 -18.35 18.12
N ALA A 110 -42.99 -18.95 17.17
CA ALA A 110 -41.61 -19.34 17.35
C ALA A 110 -40.83 -19.24 16.02
N GLU A 111 -39.50 -19.07 16.14
CA GLU A 111 -38.60 -19.09 14.97
C GLU A 111 -37.62 -20.25 15.07
N TYR A 112 -37.18 -20.71 13.91
CA TYR A 112 -36.12 -21.72 13.79
C TYR A 112 -35.29 -21.49 12.55
N GLU A 113 -34.07 -22.01 12.56
CA GLU A 113 -33.26 -22.14 11.34
C GLU A 113 -33.15 -23.60 10.99
N MET A 114 -33.15 -23.93 9.69
CA MET A 114 -32.99 -25.29 9.17
C MET A 114 -32.08 -25.30 7.93
N ILE A 115 -31.40 -26.42 7.74
CA ILE A 115 -30.65 -26.70 6.53
C ILE A 115 -31.39 -27.79 5.76
N TRP A 116 -31.76 -27.47 4.52
CA TRP A 116 -32.41 -28.37 3.60
C TRP A 116 -31.86 -28.23 2.18
N GLY A 117 -31.44 -29.33 1.58
CA GLY A 117 -30.87 -29.34 0.23
C GLY A 117 -29.63 -28.46 0.08
N GLY A 118 -28.81 -28.30 1.12
CA GLY A 118 -27.62 -27.43 1.14
C GLY A 118 -27.91 -25.96 1.28
N LYS A 119 -29.17 -25.55 1.47
CA LYS A 119 -29.62 -24.17 1.70
C LYS A 119 -30.04 -23.96 3.14
N THR A 120 -29.86 -22.76 3.65
CA THR A 120 -30.27 -22.35 4.99
C THR A 120 -31.57 -21.57 4.92
N PHE A 121 -32.59 -22.07 5.64
CA PHE A 121 -33.90 -21.43 5.74
C PHE A 121 -34.10 -20.90 7.17
N ARG A 122 -34.75 -19.73 7.29
CA ARG A 122 -35.31 -19.23 8.57
C ARG A 122 -36.82 -19.39 8.52
N GLY A 123 -37.35 -20.22 9.38
CA GLY A 123 -38.77 -20.46 9.53
C GLY A 123 -39.38 -19.69 10.68
N HIS A 124 -40.56 -19.14 10.47
CA HIS A 124 -41.43 -18.56 11.48
C HIS A 124 -42.68 -19.41 11.57
N VAL A 125 -43.01 -19.91 12.75
CA VAL A 125 -44.12 -20.85 13.01
C VAL A 125 -45.17 -20.16 13.87
N GLU A 126 -46.41 -20.27 13.44
CA GLU A 126 -47.58 -19.83 14.18
C GLU A 126 -48.61 -20.93 14.39
N PRO A 127 -49.50 -20.85 15.43
CA PRO A 127 -50.60 -21.76 15.56
C PRO A 127 -51.64 -21.56 14.47
N LEU A 128 -52.01 -22.66 13.79
CA LEU A 128 -53.13 -22.68 12.85
C LEU A 128 -54.44 -22.87 13.64
N ARG A 129 -55.37 -21.89 13.50
CA ARG A 129 -56.63 -21.89 14.24
C ARG A 129 -57.82 -22.10 13.29
N ASP A 130 -58.81 -22.82 13.76
CA ASP A 130 -60.13 -22.94 13.09
C ASP A 130 -60.98 -21.65 13.30
N VAL A 131 -62.20 -21.66 12.75
CA VAL A 131 -63.17 -20.56 12.85
C VAL A 131 -63.64 -20.30 14.29
N ASP A 132 -63.50 -21.26 15.16
CA ASP A 132 -63.85 -21.17 16.60
C ASP A 132 -62.64 -20.78 17.48
N GLY A 133 -61.47 -20.51 16.85
CA GLY A 133 -60.24 -20.10 17.53
C GLY A 133 -59.43 -21.25 18.15
N ARG A 134 -59.85 -22.50 17.96
CA ARG A 134 -59.12 -23.69 18.45
C ARG A 134 -57.90 -23.96 17.58
N ILE A 135 -56.80 -24.35 18.22
CA ILE A 135 -55.59 -24.75 17.50
C ILE A 135 -55.80 -26.10 16.83
N VAL A 136 -55.76 -26.14 15.51
CA VAL A 136 -55.94 -27.34 14.69
C VAL A 136 -54.61 -27.83 14.08
N GLY A 137 -53.54 -27.09 14.29
CA GLY A 137 -52.20 -27.40 13.79
C GLY A 137 -51.26 -26.23 13.88
N THR A 138 -50.24 -26.21 13.05
CA THR A 138 -49.26 -25.16 12.92
C THR A 138 -49.05 -24.77 11.48
N ILE A 139 -48.70 -23.53 11.22
CA ILE A 139 -48.26 -23.05 9.91
C ILE A 139 -46.89 -22.41 10.05
N ALA A 140 -45.95 -22.80 9.23
CA ALA A 140 -44.61 -22.27 9.14
C ALA A 140 -44.38 -21.60 7.80
N VAL A 141 -43.74 -20.41 7.82
CA VAL A 141 -43.24 -19.75 6.62
C VAL A 141 -41.73 -19.68 6.73
N ALA A 142 -41.02 -20.28 5.78
CA ALA A 142 -39.56 -20.34 5.80
C ALA A 142 -38.96 -19.63 4.58
N PHE A 143 -38.04 -18.71 4.82
CA PHE A 143 -37.33 -17.94 3.81
C PHE A 143 -35.91 -18.47 3.63
N ASP A 144 -35.45 -18.58 2.38
CA ASP A 144 -34.06 -18.88 2.06
C ASP A 144 -33.18 -17.70 2.47
N ILE A 145 -32.27 -17.90 3.42
CA ILE A 145 -31.32 -16.92 3.93
C ILE A 145 -29.88 -17.29 3.58
N THR A 146 -29.68 -18.21 2.63
CA THR A 146 -28.37 -18.75 2.28
C THR A 146 -27.40 -17.65 1.84
N GLU A 147 -27.80 -16.81 0.88
CA GLU A 147 -26.97 -15.69 0.41
C GLU A 147 -26.63 -14.71 1.53
N ARG A 148 -27.62 -14.42 2.38
CA ARG A 148 -27.41 -13.55 3.54
C ARG A 148 -26.40 -14.15 4.54
N LYS A 149 -26.51 -15.43 4.85
CA LYS A 149 -25.56 -16.14 5.74
C LYS A 149 -24.16 -16.18 5.16
N ILE A 150 -24.03 -16.44 3.86
CA ILE A 150 -22.72 -16.39 3.17
C ILE A 150 -22.15 -14.97 3.22
N ALA A 151 -22.97 -13.94 3.00
CA ALA A 151 -22.52 -12.56 3.08
C ALA A 151 -22.11 -12.18 4.52
N GLU A 152 -22.90 -12.56 5.53
CA GLU A 152 -22.58 -12.36 6.95
C GLU A 152 -21.25 -13.05 7.33
N GLN A 153 -21.05 -14.30 6.88
CA GLN A 153 -19.80 -15.03 7.10
C GLN A 153 -18.61 -14.37 6.40
N ARG A 154 -18.78 -13.91 5.15
CA ARG A 154 -17.75 -13.16 4.44
C ARG A 154 -17.37 -11.85 5.13
N ILE A 155 -18.37 -11.10 5.59
CA ILE A 155 -18.15 -9.86 6.35
C ILE A 155 -17.36 -10.18 7.63
N ALA A 156 -17.77 -11.18 8.40
CA ALA A 156 -17.06 -11.60 9.61
C ALA A 156 -15.63 -12.07 9.31
N TYR A 157 -15.42 -12.76 8.20
CA TYR A 157 -14.10 -13.20 7.76
C TYR A 157 -13.20 -12.01 7.37
N PHE A 158 -13.69 -11.08 6.55
CA PHE A 158 -12.93 -9.89 6.13
C PHE A 158 -12.76 -8.86 7.24
N ALA A 159 -13.57 -8.90 8.31
CA ALA A 159 -13.30 -8.11 9.50
C ALA A 159 -11.99 -8.51 10.20
N GLN A 160 -11.47 -9.72 9.94
CA GLN A 160 -10.28 -10.27 10.56
C GLN A 160 -9.15 -10.61 9.59
N ASN A 161 -9.41 -10.70 8.28
CA ASN A 161 -8.43 -11.07 7.28
C ASN A 161 -8.36 -10.04 6.14
N ASP A 162 -7.18 -9.92 5.53
CA ASP A 162 -6.95 -9.09 4.34
C ASP A 162 -7.54 -9.77 3.10
N PRO A 163 -8.40 -9.09 2.31
CA PRO A 163 -9.08 -9.71 1.18
C PRO A 163 -8.17 -10.02 -0.01
N LEU A 164 -6.98 -9.43 -0.09
CA LEU A 164 -6.04 -9.65 -1.18
C LEU A 164 -5.14 -10.87 -0.95
N THR A 165 -4.60 -10.99 0.27
CA THR A 165 -3.55 -11.96 0.62
C THR A 165 -4.06 -13.12 1.47
N ASP A 166 -5.29 -13.03 1.98
CA ASP A 166 -5.88 -14.01 2.90
C ASP A 166 -5.11 -14.18 4.22
N LEU A 167 -4.28 -13.21 4.55
CA LEU A 167 -3.57 -13.13 5.82
C LEU A 167 -4.44 -12.44 6.88
N PRO A 168 -4.22 -12.70 8.18
CA PRO A 168 -4.70 -11.85 9.25
C PRO A 168 -4.50 -10.37 8.95
N ASN A 169 -5.53 -9.55 9.18
CA ASN A 169 -5.42 -8.12 9.07
C ASN A 169 -4.86 -7.52 10.39
N ARG A 170 -4.73 -6.20 10.45
CA ARG A 170 -4.20 -5.49 11.62
C ARG A 170 -5.00 -5.79 12.88
N ALA A 171 -6.33 -5.84 12.78
CA ALA A 171 -7.19 -6.09 13.95
C ALA A 171 -6.96 -7.48 14.57
N LEU A 172 -6.88 -8.52 13.74
CA LEU A 172 -6.60 -9.88 14.19
C LEU A 172 -5.15 -10.02 14.70
N LEU A 173 -4.19 -9.31 14.10
CA LEU A 173 -2.82 -9.26 14.58
C LEU A 173 -2.75 -8.69 16.00
N GLU A 174 -3.39 -7.54 16.25
CA GLU A 174 -3.37 -6.88 17.56
C GLU A 174 -4.02 -7.75 18.65
N ASP A 175 -5.11 -8.45 18.33
CA ASP A 175 -5.74 -9.42 19.23
C ASP A 175 -4.78 -10.58 19.57
N ARG A 176 -4.19 -11.22 18.54
CA ARG A 176 -3.24 -12.33 18.73
C ARG A 176 -1.98 -11.91 19.50
N LEU A 177 -1.46 -10.72 19.21
CA LEU A 177 -0.29 -10.19 19.93
C LEU A 177 -0.63 -9.95 21.41
N THR A 178 -1.81 -9.42 21.71
CA THR A 178 -2.27 -9.23 23.09
C THR A 178 -2.38 -10.56 23.82
N GLN A 179 -2.93 -11.58 23.18
CA GLN A 179 -3.01 -12.93 23.75
C GLN A 179 -1.62 -13.55 23.95
N ALA A 180 -0.72 -13.39 22.96
CA ALA A 180 0.64 -13.92 23.03
C ALA A 180 1.45 -13.26 24.16
N ILE A 181 1.33 -11.93 24.36
CA ILE A 181 1.95 -11.22 25.48
C ILE A 181 1.46 -11.77 26.82
N ALA A 182 0.13 -11.96 26.97
CA ALA A 182 -0.41 -12.52 28.22
C ALA A 182 0.07 -13.94 28.50
N MET A 183 0.28 -14.76 27.45
CA MET A 183 0.87 -16.10 27.59
C MET A 183 2.37 -16.02 27.92
N ALA A 184 3.12 -15.17 27.20
CA ALA A 184 4.54 -14.99 27.44
C ALA A 184 4.85 -14.50 28.87
N GLN A 185 4.03 -13.58 29.40
CA GLN A 185 4.13 -13.15 30.80
C GLN A 185 3.95 -14.29 31.79
N ARG A 186 2.98 -15.19 31.57
CA ARG A 186 2.71 -16.34 32.46
C ARG A 186 3.82 -17.36 32.43
N HIS A 187 4.39 -17.63 31.26
CA HIS A 187 5.40 -18.68 31.07
C HIS A 187 6.83 -18.16 31.14
N ARG A 188 7.01 -16.84 31.28
CA ARG A 188 8.31 -16.14 31.22
C ARG A 188 9.07 -16.41 29.92
N ASN A 189 8.33 -16.52 28.82
CA ASN A 189 8.87 -16.66 27.48
C ASN A 189 9.02 -15.28 26.82
N ALA A 190 9.89 -15.20 25.82
CA ALA A 190 9.98 -14.06 24.93
C ALA A 190 9.12 -14.27 23.67
N LEU A 191 8.80 -13.19 22.97
CA LEU A 191 8.26 -13.19 21.63
C LEU A 191 8.89 -12.07 20.82
N HIS A 192 8.87 -12.20 19.49
CA HIS A 192 9.36 -11.15 18.60
C HIS A 192 8.27 -10.67 17.65
N VAL A 193 8.24 -9.37 17.42
CA VAL A 193 7.42 -8.71 16.42
C VAL A 193 8.35 -8.19 15.32
N VAL A 194 8.13 -8.64 14.10
CA VAL A 194 8.87 -8.20 12.90
C VAL A 194 7.93 -7.43 12.00
N THR A 195 8.21 -6.15 11.81
CA THR A 195 7.50 -5.31 10.84
C THR A 195 8.36 -5.18 9.59
N THR A 196 7.78 -5.47 8.43
CA THR A 196 8.43 -5.42 7.11
C THR A 196 7.62 -4.56 6.17
N ASP A 197 8.28 -3.69 5.44
CA ASP A 197 7.68 -2.80 4.45
C ASP A 197 8.45 -2.93 3.13
N LEU A 198 7.73 -2.91 2.01
CA LEU A 198 8.33 -3.06 0.68
C LEU A 198 8.89 -1.72 0.19
N ASP A 199 10.18 -1.72 -0.12
CA ASP A 199 10.85 -0.49 -0.57
C ASP A 199 10.36 -0.11 -1.97
N ALA A 200 9.99 1.16 -2.14
CA ALA A 200 9.54 1.73 -3.43
C ALA A 200 8.40 0.94 -4.13
N PHE A 201 7.55 0.21 -3.40
CA PHE A 201 6.49 -0.63 -3.99
C PHE A 201 5.49 0.15 -4.86
N ARG A 202 5.33 1.43 -4.59
CA ARG A 202 4.53 2.33 -5.44
C ARG A 202 5.07 2.39 -6.88
N GLU A 203 6.39 2.39 -7.07
CA GLU A 203 7.02 2.38 -8.39
C GLU A 203 6.72 1.09 -9.16
N VAL A 204 6.65 -0.06 -8.45
CA VAL A 204 6.22 -1.34 -9.04
C VAL A 204 4.79 -1.23 -9.60
N ASN A 205 3.88 -0.59 -8.84
CA ASN A 205 2.51 -0.36 -9.31
C ASN A 205 2.45 0.62 -10.51
N GLU A 206 3.29 1.65 -10.51
CA GLU A 206 3.36 2.64 -11.60
C GLU A 206 3.95 2.02 -12.89
N LEU A 207 4.97 1.18 -12.77
CA LEU A 207 5.65 0.54 -13.92
C LEU A 207 4.87 -0.64 -14.52
N TYR A 208 4.30 -1.51 -13.67
CA TYR A 208 3.72 -2.79 -14.10
C TYR A 208 2.19 -2.85 -13.93
N GLY A 209 1.58 -1.79 -13.40
CA GLY A 209 0.15 -1.72 -13.11
C GLY A 209 -0.24 -2.37 -11.78
N SER A 210 -1.34 -1.89 -11.17
CA SER A 210 -1.83 -2.35 -9.85
C SER A 210 -2.15 -3.86 -9.81
N GLY A 211 -2.61 -4.44 -10.93
CA GLY A 211 -2.89 -5.88 -11.01
C GLY A 211 -1.63 -6.75 -10.85
N SER A 212 -0.49 -6.30 -11.37
CA SER A 212 0.81 -6.96 -11.18
C SER A 212 1.30 -6.80 -9.75
N GLY A 213 1.17 -5.61 -9.16
CA GLY A 213 1.47 -5.37 -7.75
C GLY A 213 0.66 -6.27 -6.81
N ASP A 214 -0.64 -6.45 -7.07
CA ASP A 214 -1.50 -7.38 -6.33
C ASP A 214 -1.00 -8.83 -6.39
N GLN A 215 -0.49 -9.28 -7.54
CA GLN A 215 0.10 -10.61 -7.68
C GLN A 215 1.41 -10.72 -6.89
N VAL A 216 2.27 -9.70 -6.95
CA VAL A 216 3.51 -9.64 -6.15
C VAL A 216 3.19 -9.72 -4.67
N LEU A 217 2.22 -8.95 -4.15
CA LEU A 217 1.79 -9.00 -2.75
C LEU A 217 1.31 -10.39 -2.32
N ARG A 218 0.53 -11.10 -3.17
CA ARG A 218 0.11 -12.48 -2.89
C ARG A 218 1.31 -13.45 -2.85
N MET A 219 2.28 -13.27 -3.73
CA MET A 219 3.49 -14.10 -3.74
C MET A 219 4.38 -13.85 -2.53
N ILE A 220 4.54 -12.58 -2.11
CA ILE A 220 5.24 -12.20 -0.88
C ILE A 220 4.56 -12.84 0.33
N ALA A 221 3.24 -12.68 0.48
CA ALA A 221 2.46 -13.32 1.52
C ALA A 221 2.71 -14.83 1.59
N GLY A 222 2.71 -15.48 0.42
CA GLY A 222 3.00 -16.92 0.30
C GLY A 222 4.45 -17.28 0.65
N ARG A 223 5.44 -16.45 0.31
CA ARG A 223 6.86 -16.67 0.70
C ARG A 223 7.03 -16.52 2.21
N ILE A 224 6.52 -15.45 2.81
CA ILE A 224 6.61 -15.21 4.26
C ILE A 224 5.90 -16.32 5.04
N ARG A 225 4.70 -16.74 4.61
CA ARG A 225 3.93 -17.82 5.26
C ARG A 225 4.67 -19.16 5.29
N ARG A 226 5.51 -19.44 4.30
CA ARG A 226 6.35 -20.67 4.26
C ARG A 226 7.57 -20.62 5.17
N LEU A 227 7.98 -19.44 5.62
CA LEU A 227 9.12 -19.28 6.55
C LEU A 227 8.76 -19.58 8.00
N VAL A 228 7.47 -19.54 8.33
CA VAL A 228 6.98 -19.65 9.71
C VAL A 228 6.27 -20.97 9.95
N ASP A 229 6.43 -21.49 11.17
CA ASP A 229 5.71 -22.66 11.65
C ASP A 229 4.32 -22.28 12.19
N GLY A 230 3.45 -23.27 12.41
CA GLY A 230 2.04 -23.06 12.74
C GLY A 230 1.73 -22.24 14.00
N ALA A 231 2.70 -21.98 14.87
CA ALA A 231 2.54 -21.15 16.06
C ALA A 231 2.71 -19.64 15.78
N ALA A 232 3.39 -19.28 14.68
CA ALA A 232 3.62 -17.89 14.31
C ALA A 232 2.42 -17.29 13.56
N THR A 233 2.21 -15.97 13.67
CA THR A 233 1.20 -15.25 12.92
C THR A 233 1.88 -14.35 11.88
N VAL A 234 1.49 -14.50 10.61
CA VAL A 234 1.83 -13.57 9.53
C VAL A 234 0.60 -12.75 9.24
N SER A 235 0.73 -11.43 9.18
CA SER A 235 -0.37 -10.51 8.88
C SER A 235 0.04 -9.48 7.84
N ARG A 236 -0.96 -8.91 7.15
CA ARG A 236 -0.80 -7.71 6.33
C ARG A 236 -1.46 -6.55 7.05
N ALA A 237 -0.63 -5.64 7.57
CA ALA A 237 -1.08 -4.55 8.45
C ALA A 237 -1.34 -3.22 7.71
N GLY A 238 -0.87 -3.10 6.46
CA GLY A 238 -1.00 -1.92 5.60
C GLY A 238 -1.02 -2.30 4.12
N GLU A 239 -0.88 -1.30 3.24
CA GLU A 239 -0.91 -1.50 1.78
C GLU A 239 0.24 -2.38 1.30
N ASP A 240 1.45 -2.12 1.77
CA ASP A 240 2.71 -2.78 1.45
C ASP A 240 3.47 -3.28 2.70
N GLN A 241 2.76 -3.31 3.85
CA GLN A 241 3.35 -3.66 5.14
C GLN A 241 2.88 -5.03 5.64
N PHE A 242 3.84 -5.87 6.00
CA PHE A 242 3.64 -7.19 6.62
C PHE A 242 4.18 -7.20 8.04
N VAL A 243 3.48 -7.87 8.94
CA VAL A 243 3.94 -8.06 10.32
C VAL A 243 3.93 -9.55 10.66
N VAL A 244 5.04 -10.02 11.23
CA VAL A 244 5.18 -11.40 11.69
C VAL A 244 5.35 -11.41 13.21
N LEU A 245 4.50 -12.17 13.88
CA LEU A 245 4.57 -12.46 15.30
C LEU A 245 5.19 -13.85 15.49
N LEU A 246 6.38 -13.89 16.09
CA LEU A 246 7.07 -15.11 16.47
C LEU A 246 6.85 -15.35 17.97
N VAL A 247 6.15 -16.43 18.31
CA VAL A 247 5.89 -16.83 19.70
C VAL A 247 6.90 -17.89 20.15
N ASP A 248 7.09 -18.02 21.48
CA ASP A 248 8.01 -18.98 22.11
C ASP A 248 9.47 -18.84 21.65
N ALA A 249 9.89 -17.63 21.29
CA ALA A 249 11.27 -17.33 20.94
C ALA A 249 12.08 -17.10 22.22
N LEU A 250 12.88 -18.09 22.60
CA LEU A 250 13.65 -18.07 23.84
C LEU A 250 14.99 -17.30 23.74
N ASP A 251 15.42 -16.97 22.50
CA ASP A 251 16.73 -16.36 22.22
C ASP A 251 16.60 -15.21 21.21
N PRO A 252 17.12 -14.01 21.49
CA PRO A 252 17.21 -12.91 20.52
C PRO A 252 17.88 -13.31 19.19
N ALA A 253 18.80 -14.28 19.21
CA ALA A 253 19.44 -14.82 18.02
C ALA A 253 18.42 -15.45 17.03
N GLN A 254 17.31 -16.00 17.52
CA GLN A 254 16.26 -16.58 16.69
C GLN A 254 15.53 -15.51 15.85
N GLY A 255 15.28 -14.34 16.44
CA GLY A 255 14.70 -13.21 15.74
C GLY A 255 15.60 -12.70 14.60
N ARG A 256 16.91 -12.61 14.86
CA ARG A 256 17.89 -12.24 13.84
C ARG A 256 17.97 -13.27 12.71
N ALA A 257 18.07 -14.55 13.05
CA ALA A 257 18.10 -15.63 12.07
C ALA A 257 16.81 -15.67 11.22
N PHE A 258 15.66 -15.33 11.81
CA PHE A 258 14.42 -15.16 11.05
C PHE A 258 14.51 -14.00 10.06
N LEU A 259 15.02 -12.83 10.48
CA LEU A 259 15.20 -11.67 9.59
C LEU A 259 16.12 -11.98 8.40
N GLU A 260 17.23 -12.69 8.64
CA GLU A 260 18.16 -13.12 7.59
C GLU A 260 17.47 -14.05 6.58
N ARG A 261 16.67 -15.01 7.04
CA ARG A 261 15.87 -15.89 6.18
C ARG A 261 14.78 -15.13 5.45
N LEU A 262 14.14 -14.16 6.11
CA LEU A 262 13.09 -13.33 5.51
C LEU A 262 13.66 -12.51 4.35
N HIS A 263 14.78 -11.83 4.56
CA HIS A 263 15.44 -11.04 3.52
C HIS A 263 15.94 -11.89 2.35
N ALA A 264 16.49 -13.06 2.58
CA ALA A 264 16.87 -14.00 1.54
C ALA A 264 15.69 -14.41 0.61
N THR A 265 14.44 -14.24 1.04
CA THR A 265 13.28 -14.52 0.16
C THR A 265 13.04 -13.44 -0.87
N PHE A 266 13.63 -12.26 -0.71
CA PHE A 266 13.53 -11.15 -1.67
C PHE A 266 14.67 -11.17 -2.71
N ASP A 267 15.74 -11.97 -2.53
CA ASP A 267 16.84 -12.10 -3.49
C ASP A 267 16.37 -12.67 -4.84
N ALA A 268 15.34 -13.51 -4.82
CA ALA A 268 14.77 -14.09 -6.03
C ALA A 268 13.59 -13.26 -6.55
N PRO A 269 13.50 -13.01 -7.87
CA PRO A 269 12.43 -12.21 -8.46
C PRO A 269 11.04 -12.81 -8.22
N PHE A 270 10.02 -11.97 -8.36
CA PHE A 270 8.62 -12.34 -8.36
C PHE A 270 8.15 -12.42 -9.82
N VAL A 271 7.86 -13.63 -10.30
CA VAL A 271 7.48 -13.86 -11.71
C VAL A 271 6.00 -13.55 -11.91
N VAL A 272 5.69 -12.48 -12.62
CA VAL A 272 4.32 -12.06 -12.97
C VAL A 272 4.13 -12.22 -14.48
N GLY A 273 3.45 -13.29 -14.91
CA GLY A 273 3.39 -13.67 -16.32
C GLY A 273 4.79 -14.02 -16.83
N ASP A 274 5.28 -13.26 -17.81
CA ASP A 274 6.63 -13.41 -18.39
C ASP A 274 7.63 -12.34 -17.89
N ILE A 275 7.29 -11.62 -16.80
CA ILE A 275 8.08 -10.51 -16.27
C ILE A 275 8.67 -10.88 -14.91
N ASP A 276 9.97 -10.70 -14.74
CA ASP A 276 10.66 -10.79 -13.46
C ASP A 276 10.62 -9.44 -12.75
N VAL A 277 9.91 -9.38 -11.61
CA VAL A 277 9.78 -8.17 -10.77
C VAL A 277 10.66 -8.32 -9.55
N TYR A 278 11.61 -7.42 -9.37
CA TYR A 278 12.47 -7.34 -8.19
C TYR A 278 11.87 -6.36 -7.18
N VAL A 279 11.75 -6.79 -5.94
CA VAL A 279 11.23 -5.97 -4.83
C VAL A 279 12.15 -6.13 -3.65
N ASN A 280 12.62 -5.02 -3.11
CA ASN A 280 13.36 -4.97 -1.88
C ASN A 280 12.44 -4.75 -0.69
N ALA A 281 12.92 -5.03 0.50
CA ALA A 281 12.16 -4.83 1.73
C ALA A 281 13.04 -4.29 2.85
N SER A 282 12.45 -3.49 3.72
CA SER A 282 13.06 -3.02 4.96
C SER A 282 12.32 -3.59 6.15
N SER A 283 13.04 -4.15 7.13
CA SER A 283 12.43 -4.82 8.28
C SER A 283 12.96 -4.30 9.61
N GLY A 284 12.07 -4.30 10.61
CA GLY A 284 12.40 -3.98 12.00
C GLY A 284 11.90 -5.04 12.96
N LEU A 285 12.70 -5.40 13.97
CA LEU A 285 12.37 -6.38 14.99
C LEU A 285 12.34 -5.72 16.36
N ALA A 286 11.29 -6.02 17.13
CA ALA A 286 11.18 -5.72 18.55
C ALA A 286 10.87 -6.98 19.35
N SER A 287 11.42 -7.07 20.57
CA SER A 287 11.33 -8.23 21.45
C SER A 287 10.56 -7.90 22.73
N PHE A 288 9.66 -8.79 23.11
CA PHE A 288 9.02 -8.76 24.43
C PHE A 288 9.87 -9.58 25.42
N PRO A 289 10.11 -9.10 26.66
CA PRO A 289 9.59 -7.85 27.25
C PRO A 289 10.50 -6.62 27.07
N GLU A 290 11.71 -6.78 26.50
CA GLU A 290 12.78 -5.77 26.50
C GLU A 290 12.39 -4.48 25.76
N ASP A 291 11.72 -4.61 24.61
CA ASP A 291 11.41 -3.49 23.69
C ASP A 291 9.98 -2.97 23.82
N GLY A 292 9.19 -3.57 24.73
CA GLY A 292 7.83 -3.14 25.03
C GLY A 292 7.06 -4.14 25.88
N ALA A 293 6.20 -3.62 26.76
CA ALA A 293 5.40 -4.43 27.67
C ALA A 293 3.96 -4.69 27.17
N ASP A 294 3.53 -4.01 26.12
CA ASP A 294 2.17 -4.06 25.55
C ASP A 294 2.20 -4.06 24.01
N THR A 295 1.06 -4.39 23.43
CA THR A 295 0.86 -4.52 21.97
C THR A 295 1.26 -3.25 21.20
N GLN A 296 0.85 -2.07 21.68
CA GLN A 296 1.10 -0.81 20.96
C GLN A 296 2.58 -0.43 21.01
N THR A 297 3.21 -0.64 22.16
CA THR A 297 4.64 -0.34 22.34
C THR A 297 5.50 -1.25 21.46
N LEU A 298 5.23 -2.56 21.42
CA LEU A 298 5.99 -3.50 20.60
C LEU A 298 5.84 -3.23 19.10
N LEU A 299 4.61 -2.96 18.63
CA LEU A 299 4.39 -2.60 17.22
C LEU A 299 5.11 -1.30 16.87
N ARG A 300 5.03 -0.28 17.71
CA ARG A 300 5.75 0.98 17.52
C ARG A 300 7.26 0.80 17.52
N SER A 301 7.81 -0.05 18.39
CA SER A 301 9.24 -0.33 18.47
C SER A 301 9.73 -1.06 17.21
N SER A 302 9.00 -2.07 16.73
CA SER A 302 9.35 -2.78 15.49
C SER A 302 9.24 -1.88 14.26
N GLU A 303 8.24 -0.98 14.22
CA GLU A 303 8.07 0.00 13.15
C GLU A 303 9.20 1.06 13.16
N ALA A 304 9.63 1.54 14.33
CA ALA A 304 10.77 2.45 14.45
C ALA A 304 12.08 1.80 13.95
N ALA A 305 12.28 0.52 14.23
CA ALA A 305 13.44 -0.23 13.73
C ALA A 305 13.37 -0.41 12.20
N MET A 306 12.20 -0.69 11.64
CA MET A 306 11.98 -0.77 10.19
C MET A 306 12.27 0.57 9.51
N GLN A 307 11.77 1.69 10.07
CA GLN A 307 12.05 3.03 9.55
C GLN A 307 13.55 3.37 9.60
N ALA A 308 14.26 2.93 10.65
CA ALA A 308 15.71 3.08 10.73
C ALA A 308 16.46 2.25 9.67
N ALA A 309 15.92 1.08 9.27
CA ALA A 309 16.45 0.30 8.17
C ALA A 309 16.26 1.02 6.83
N LYS A 310 15.07 1.59 6.57
CA LYS A 310 14.78 2.41 5.38
C LYS A 310 15.71 3.63 5.29
N ALA A 311 15.88 4.35 6.41
CA ALA A 311 16.73 5.54 6.46
C ALA A 311 18.23 5.22 6.23
N ALA A 312 18.65 3.98 6.45
CA ALA A 312 20.02 3.53 6.21
C ALA A 312 20.28 3.05 4.76
N GLY A 313 19.34 3.33 3.84
CA GLY A 313 19.44 2.97 2.42
C GLY A 313 18.47 1.89 1.97
N GLY A 314 17.58 1.40 2.84
CA GLY A 314 16.63 0.34 2.52
C GLY A 314 17.27 -1.05 2.36
N ASN A 315 16.52 -1.99 1.81
CA ASN A 315 16.94 -3.38 1.53
C ASN A 315 17.71 -4.04 2.67
N GLY A 316 17.20 -3.94 3.89
CA GLY A 316 17.89 -4.46 5.05
C GLY A 316 17.03 -4.51 6.31
N PHE A 317 17.62 -4.87 7.43
CA PHE A 317 16.87 -4.95 8.67
C PHE A 317 17.63 -4.32 9.85
N ARG A 318 16.87 -3.92 10.87
CA ARG A 318 17.38 -3.42 12.15
C ARG A 318 16.64 -4.11 13.31
N MET A 319 17.38 -4.38 14.39
CA MET A 319 16.78 -4.69 15.68
C MET A 319 16.55 -3.38 16.43
N PHE A 320 15.45 -3.30 17.15
CA PHE A 320 15.08 -2.07 17.85
C PHE A 320 16.12 -1.69 18.93
N ILE A 321 16.39 -0.40 19.02
CA ILE A 321 17.07 0.24 20.15
C ILE A 321 16.30 1.50 20.52
N PRO A 322 16.25 1.91 21.81
CA PRO A 322 15.42 3.03 22.26
C PRO A 322 15.69 4.36 21.55
N SER A 323 16.90 4.61 21.09
CA SER A 323 17.26 5.81 20.31
C SER A 323 16.51 5.93 18.98
N MET A 324 15.99 4.83 18.42
CA MET A 324 15.23 4.86 17.16
C MET A 324 13.86 5.54 17.29
N ILE A 325 13.22 5.46 18.46
CA ILE A 325 11.99 6.21 18.73
C ILE A 325 12.26 7.72 18.78
N ALA A 326 13.37 8.11 19.43
CA ALA A 326 13.77 9.50 19.47
C ALA A 326 14.02 10.05 18.06
N SER A 327 14.76 9.31 17.22
CA SER A 327 15.00 9.64 15.80
C SER A 327 13.70 9.73 14.98
N SER A 328 12.73 8.87 15.22
CA SER A 328 11.43 8.92 14.51
C SER A 328 10.60 10.14 14.89
N ALA A 329 10.60 10.52 16.17
CA ALA A 329 9.93 11.73 16.66
C ALA A 329 10.60 13.00 16.12
N GLU A 330 11.94 13.04 16.10
CA GLU A 330 12.74 14.11 15.52
C GLU A 330 12.48 14.26 14.02
N ARG A 331 12.46 13.14 13.27
CA ARG A 331 12.12 13.10 11.84
C ARG A 331 10.74 13.69 11.56
N LEU A 332 9.73 13.36 12.39
CA LEU A 332 8.37 13.90 12.25
C LEU A 332 8.32 15.38 12.55
N SER A 333 9.10 15.87 13.54
CA SER A 333 9.24 17.29 13.82
C SER A 333 9.88 18.02 12.66
N LEU A 334 11.03 17.53 12.16
CA LEU A 334 11.71 18.09 10.99
C LEU A 334 10.80 18.16 9.77
N LYS A 335 10.02 17.10 9.49
CA LYS A 335 9.09 17.09 8.36
C LYS A 335 7.98 18.15 8.48
N ARG A 336 7.53 18.45 9.70
CA ARG A 336 6.58 19.54 9.97
C ARG A 336 7.23 20.90 9.77
N ASP A 337 8.45 21.08 10.28
CA ASP A 337 9.16 22.37 10.31
C ASP A 337 9.67 22.77 8.92
N LEU A 338 9.95 21.81 8.03
CA LEU A 338 10.28 22.02 6.62
C LEU A 338 9.23 22.83 5.85
N ARG A 339 7.93 22.70 6.19
CA ARG A 339 6.84 23.38 5.45
C ARG A 339 6.89 24.91 5.52
N GLY A 340 7.62 25.48 6.48
CA GLY A 340 7.76 26.93 6.64
C GLY A 340 9.18 27.44 6.49
N ALA A 341 10.17 26.56 6.37
CA ALA A 341 11.58 26.88 6.42
C ALA A 341 12.04 27.87 5.34
N ALA A 342 11.54 27.71 4.10
CA ALA A 342 11.85 28.63 2.99
C ALA A 342 11.31 30.05 3.27
N ALA A 343 10.06 30.17 3.69
CA ALA A 343 9.44 31.46 4.01
C ALA A 343 10.06 32.13 5.23
N ALA A 344 10.57 31.33 6.18
CA ALA A 344 11.28 31.81 7.37
C ALA A 344 12.76 32.17 7.11
N GLY A 345 13.26 32.00 5.87
CA GLY A 345 14.65 32.32 5.52
C GLY A 345 15.68 31.43 6.22
N GLN A 346 15.30 30.16 6.51
CA GLN A 346 16.15 29.26 7.27
C GLN A 346 17.15 28.48 6.40
N TYR A 347 17.03 28.53 5.08
CA TYR A 347 17.99 27.89 4.19
C TYR A 347 19.16 28.83 3.88
N VAL A 348 20.35 28.26 3.86
CA VAL A 348 21.60 28.96 3.47
C VAL A 348 22.37 28.04 2.51
N LEU A 349 23.19 28.64 1.65
CA LEU A 349 24.05 27.89 0.73
C LEU A 349 25.50 27.93 1.20
N HIS A 350 26.14 26.79 1.20
CA HIS A 350 27.56 26.61 1.29
C HIS A 350 28.13 26.29 -0.10
N TYR A 351 29.36 26.68 -0.36
CA TYR A 351 30.00 26.52 -1.66
C TYR A 351 31.25 25.69 -1.50
N GLN A 352 31.37 24.61 -2.29
CA GLN A 352 32.54 23.74 -2.34
C GLN A 352 33.29 23.97 -3.64
N PRO A 353 34.61 24.23 -3.63
CA PRO A 353 35.35 24.52 -4.83
C PRO A 353 35.64 23.30 -5.67
N ILE A 354 35.56 23.46 -6.99
CA ILE A 354 35.91 22.47 -8.02
C ILE A 354 37.16 22.97 -8.74
N PHE A 355 38.10 22.06 -8.98
CA PHE A 355 39.37 22.39 -9.60
C PHE A 355 39.64 21.47 -10.81
N ARG A 356 40.39 22.01 -11.78
CA ARG A 356 40.96 21.18 -12.83
C ARG A 356 42.02 20.25 -12.23
N SER A 357 42.00 18.96 -12.57
CA SER A 357 42.88 17.96 -11.95
C SER A 357 44.38 18.23 -12.24
N VAL A 358 44.71 18.67 -13.45
CA VAL A 358 46.10 18.80 -13.94
C VAL A 358 46.87 19.92 -13.21
N ASP A 359 46.34 21.14 -13.17
CA ASP A 359 46.99 22.34 -12.66
C ASP A 359 46.30 22.89 -11.40
N LEU A 360 45.20 22.29 -10.98
CA LEU A 360 44.34 22.74 -9.87
C LEU A 360 43.87 24.20 -10.06
N SER A 361 43.69 24.66 -11.29
CA SER A 361 43.02 25.93 -11.56
C SER A 361 41.54 25.82 -11.17
N PHE A 362 41.01 26.86 -10.55
CA PHE A 362 39.63 26.94 -10.12
C PHE A 362 38.68 26.95 -11.33
N THR A 363 37.65 26.09 -11.32
CA THR A 363 36.68 25.93 -12.42
C THR A 363 35.26 26.28 -12.00
N GLY A 364 34.93 26.31 -10.72
CA GLY A 364 33.63 26.68 -10.21
C GLY A 364 33.36 26.17 -8.79
N PHE A 365 32.17 26.39 -8.33
CA PHE A 365 31.67 25.88 -7.05
C PHE A 365 30.50 24.92 -7.24
N GLU A 366 30.35 24.01 -6.31
CA GLU A 366 29.08 23.34 -6.07
C GLU A 366 28.34 24.00 -4.92
N ALA A 367 27.06 24.36 -5.12
CA ALA A 367 26.21 24.97 -4.11
C ALA A 367 25.48 23.86 -3.33
N LEU A 368 25.79 23.77 -2.06
CA LEU A 368 25.29 22.76 -1.14
C LEU A 368 24.38 23.41 -0.09
N VAL A 369 23.09 23.13 -0.14
CA VAL A 369 22.13 23.70 0.80
C VAL A 369 22.40 23.23 2.23
N ARG A 370 22.16 24.13 3.20
CA ARG A 370 22.15 23.86 4.64
C ARG A 370 20.86 24.41 5.21
N TRP A 371 20.35 23.77 6.23
CA TRP A 371 19.17 24.26 6.95
C TRP A 371 19.58 24.79 8.32
N GLN A 372 19.49 26.10 8.51
CA GLN A 372 19.69 26.78 9.81
C GLN A 372 18.43 26.59 10.64
N HIS A 373 18.32 25.40 11.27
CA HIS A 373 17.17 25.07 12.10
C HIS A 373 17.20 25.84 13.42
N PRO A 374 16.07 26.42 13.89
CA PRO A 374 16.05 27.25 15.10
C PRO A 374 16.54 26.57 16.37
N GLU A 375 16.25 25.26 16.50
CA GLU A 375 16.59 24.47 17.69
C GLU A 375 17.79 23.54 17.50
N LEU A 376 18.00 23.01 16.29
CA LEU A 376 19.02 21.99 15.99
C LEU A 376 20.29 22.58 15.36
N GLY A 377 20.33 23.88 15.08
CA GLY A 377 21.46 24.52 14.44
C GLY A 377 21.56 24.23 12.95
N LEU A 378 22.79 24.18 12.42
CA LEU A 378 23.04 24.01 10.98
C LEU A 378 22.98 22.52 10.59
N LEU A 379 21.95 22.14 9.87
CA LEU A 379 21.72 20.77 9.40
C LEU A 379 22.26 20.58 7.97
N PRO A 380 23.01 19.50 7.70
CA PRO A 380 23.44 19.13 6.36
C PRO A 380 22.30 18.47 5.55
N PRO A 381 22.43 18.40 4.21
CA PRO A 381 21.40 17.89 3.30
C PRO A 381 20.87 16.50 3.66
N ASP A 382 21.72 15.58 4.06
CA ASP A 382 21.38 14.18 4.38
C ASP A 382 20.32 14.05 5.48
N HIS A 383 20.18 15.08 6.35
CA HIS A 383 19.21 15.07 7.43
C HIS A 383 17.80 15.47 6.99
N PHE A 384 17.63 16.19 5.87
CA PHE A 384 16.32 16.76 5.55
C PHE A 384 15.90 16.70 4.08
N ILE A 385 16.79 16.47 3.11
CA ILE A 385 16.43 16.47 1.68
C ILE A 385 15.35 15.40 1.38
N HIS A 386 15.55 14.17 1.86
CA HIS A 386 14.57 13.10 1.67
C HIS A 386 13.21 13.41 2.34
N LEU A 387 13.21 14.11 3.49
CA LEU A 387 11.99 14.58 4.14
C LEU A 387 11.31 15.71 3.35
N ALA A 388 12.10 16.58 2.72
CA ALA A 388 11.59 17.62 1.85
C ALA A 388 10.95 17.03 0.58
N GLU A 389 11.53 15.97 0.00
CA GLU A 389 10.95 15.22 -1.11
C GLU A 389 9.62 14.56 -0.72
N GLU A 390 9.60 13.82 0.40
CA GLU A 390 8.39 13.17 0.92
C GLU A 390 7.26 14.16 1.23
N SER A 391 7.59 15.35 1.78
CA SER A 391 6.60 16.35 2.17
C SER A 391 6.17 17.29 1.05
N GLY A 392 6.94 17.34 -0.07
CA GLY A 392 6.78 18.29 -1.14
C GLY A 392 7.47 19.65 -0.89
N ALA A 393 8.13 19.85 0.24
CA ALA A 393 8.89 21.08 0.56
C ALA A 393 10.12 21.26 -0.35
N ILE A 394 10.55 20.20 -1.04
CA ILE A 394 11.67 20.22 -1.99
C ILE A 394 11.43 21.21 -3.14
N ASP A 395 10.19 21.49 -3.49
CA ASP A 395 9.84 22.44 -4.55
C ASP A 395 10.20 23.88 -4.16
N ASP A 396 9.79 24.29 -2.96
CA ASP A 396 10.07 25.63 -2.42
C ASP A 396 11.59 25.80 -2.15
N LEU A 397 12.22 24.74 -1.66
CA LEU A 397 13.66 24.68 -1.45
C LEU A 397 14.42 24.85 -2.77
N GLY A 398 14.01 24.16 -3.85
CA GLY A 398 14.67 24.30 -5.15
C GLY A 398 14.53 25.70 -5.76
N VAL A 399 13.36 26.32 -5.60
CA VAL A 399 13.17 27.73 -6.02
C VAL A 399 14.11 28.65 -5.23
N PHE A 400 14.24 28.44 -3.91
CA PHE A 400 15.19 29.18 -3.07
C PHE A 400 16.61 28.98 -3.56
N VAL A 401 17.07 27.74 -3.75
CA VAL A 401 18.47 27.42 -4.16
C VAL A 401 18.81 28.10 -5.49
N LEU A 402 17.98 27.91 -6.52
CA LEU A 402 18.20 28.51 -7.85
C LEU A 402 18.28 30.03 -7.78
N ARG A 403 17.40 30.64 -7.00
CA ARG A 403 17.37 32.11 -6.85
C ARG A 403 18.57 32.64 -6.07
N ASP A 404 18.95 31.98 -4.97
CA ASP A 404 20.07 32.40 -4.12
C ASP A 404 21.42 32.21 -4.82
N VAL A 405 21.61 31.12 -5.60
CA VAL A 405 22.79 30.92 -6.44
C VAL A 405 22.92 32.04 -7.47
N CYS A 406 21.85 32.42 -8.17
CA CYS A 406 21.88 33.50 -9.14
C CYS A 406 22.15 34.85 -8.46
N ARG A 407 21.58 35.13 -7.28
CA ARG A 407 21.86 36.30 -6.47
C ARG A 407 23.36 36.36 -6.09
N GLN A 408 23.90 35.23 -5.62
CA GLN A 408 25.30 35.16 -5.19
C GLN A 408 26.27 35.32 -6.36
N LEU A 409 25.97 34.77 -7.53
CA LEU A 409 26.76 35.00 -8.75
C LEU A 409 26.79 36.48 -9.13
N ALA A 410 25.64 37.18 -9.08
CA ALA A 410 25.57 38.60 -9.35
C ALA A 410 26.33 39.45 -8.30
N GLU A 411 26.33 39.04 -7.03
CA GLU A 411 27.11 39.68 -5.97
C GLU A 411 28.63 39.51 -6.19
N TRP A 412 29.08 38.32 -6.62
CA TRP A 412 30.47 38.09 -6.97
C TRP A 412 30.90 38.93 -8.18
N ASP A 413 30.05 39.03 -9.21
CA ASP A 413 30.30 39.90 -10.37
C ASP A 413 30.44 41.37 -9.97
N ALA A 414 29.55 41.87 -9.12
CA ALA A 414 29.60 43.24 -8.61
C ALA A 414 30.89 43.54 -7.78
N ARG A 415 31.52 42.47 -7.26
CA ARG A 415 32.78 42.52 -6.53
C ARG A 415 34.01 42.18 -7.38
N GLU A 416 33.83 42.02 -8.69
CA GLU A 416 34.88 41.64 -9.65
C GLU A 416 35.54 40.29 -9.32
N VAL A 417 34.80 39.37 -8.67
CA VAL A 417 35.27 38.01 -8.37
C VAL A 417 34.86 37.10 -9.50
N ASP A 418 35.86 36.55 -10.20
CA ASP A 418 35.61 35.62 -11.33
C ASP A 418 35.27 34.24 -10.81
N VAL A 419 33.97 33.89 -10.84
CA VAL A 419 33.45 32.53 -10.58
C VAL A 419 32.89 31.95 -11.89
N PRO A 420 33.61 31.06 -12.57
CA PRO A 420 33.22 30.59 -13.90
C PRO A 420 31.85 29.96 -13.94
N ARG A 421 31.52 29.12 -12.96
CA ARG A 421 30.22 28.45 -12.86
C ARG A 421 29.87 28.05 -11.43
N VAL A 422 28.58 27.82 -11.18
CA VAL A 422 28.05 27.17 -9.96
C VAL A 422 27.15 26.01 -10.34
N CYS A 423 27.45 24.86 -9.74
CA CYS A 423 26.66 23.62 -9.86
C CYS A 423 25.55 23.59 -8.81
N VAL A 424 24.36 23.10 -9.19
CA VAL A 424 23.17 23.03 -8.34
C VAL A 424 22.52 21.66 -8.48
N ASN A 425 22.35 20.96 -7.38
CA ASN A 425 21.65 19.69 -7.31
C ASN A 425 20.14 19.83 -7.55
N ILE A 426 19.58 19.02 -8.43
CA ILE A 426 18.14 18.96 -8.75
C ILE A 426 17.63 17.57 -8.39
N SER A 427 16.62 17.52 -7.49
CA SER A 427 16.02 16.25 -7.11
C SER A 427 15.18 15.64 -8.24
N ALA A 428 14.99 14.31 -8.21
CA ALA A 428 14.16 13.59 -9.18
C ALA A 428 12.74 14.19 -9.27
N ARG A 429 12.14 14.50 -8.12
CA ARG A 429 10.81 15.11 -8.05
C ARG A 429 10.72 16.49 -8.72
N GLN A 430 11.76 17.30 -8.57
CA GLN A 430 11.82 18.61 -9.23
C GLN A 430 12.00 18.47 -10.74
N PHE A 431 12.81 17.50 -11.16
CA PHE A 431 13.05 17.21 -12.57
C PHE A 431 11.79 16.77 -13.31
N GLU A 432 10.96 15.95 -12.68
CA GLU A 432 9.68 15.45 -13.25
C GLU A 432 8.58 16.54 -13.29
N ARG A 433 8.73 17.62 -12.53
CA ARG A 433 7.65 18.61 -12.36
C ARG A 433 7.64 19.69 -13.45
N ALA A 434 6.45 19.94 -13.99
CA ALA A 434 6.22 21.09 -14.85
C ALA A 434 6.51 22.40 -14.07
N GLY A 435 7.45 23.22 -14.53
CA GLY A 435 7.79 24.52 -13.92
C GLY A 435 9.25 24.71 -13.50
N LEU A 436 10.07 23.66 -13.51
CA LEU A 436 11.51 23.77 -13.25
C LEU A 436 12.16 24.75 -14.23
N ARG A 437 11.89 24.59 -15.53
CA ARG A 437 12.35 25.49 -16.60
C ARG A 437 12.02 26.95 -16.30
N ASP A 438 10.77 27.24 -15.92
CA ASP A 438 10.32 28.60 -15.66
C ASP A 438 10.95 29.21 -14.40
N SER A 439 11.25 28.37 -13.40
CA SER A 439 11.97 28.79 -12.19
C SER A 439 13.41 29.18 -12.52
N ILE A 440 14.10 28.40 -13.34
CA ILE A 440 15.47 28.71 -13.82
C ILE A 440 15.46 30.01 -14.62
N VAL A 441 14.55 30.14 -15.60
CA VAL A 441 14.46 31.36 -16.43
C VAL A 441 14.20 32.60 -15.58
N ARG A 442 13.32 32.50 -14.57
CA ARG A 442 13.05 33.60 -13.63
C ARG A 442 14.28 33.99 -12.86
N ALA A 443 14.98 33.04 -12.24
CA ALA A 443 16.16 33.30 -11.45
C ALA A 443 17.27 33.96 -12.30
N LEU A 444 17.60 33.43 -13.47
CA LEU A 444 18.61 33.96 -14.37
C LEU A 444 18.28 35.40 -14.80
N ARG A 445 17.01 35.68 -15.13
CA ARG A 445 16.55 37.02 -15.56
C ARG A 445 16.52 38.03 -14.41
N GLU A 446 16.09 37.63 -13.22
CA GLU A 446 15.99 38.50 -12.03
C GLU A 446 17.34 39.07 -11.67
N PHE A 447 18.41 38.29 -11.76
CA PHE A 447 19.75 38.68 -11.36
C PHE A 447 20.71 38.97 -12.53
N GLY A 448 20.25 38.82 -13.77
CA GLY A 448 21.05 39.10 -14.96
C GLY A 448 22.24 38.17 -15.18
N VAL A 449 22.17 36.94 -14.68
CA VAL A 449 23.23 35.93 -14.77
C VAL A 449 23.18 35.22 -16.12
N ALA A 450 24.37 35.02 -16.73
CA ALA A 450 24.50 34.25 -17.95
C ALA A 450 24.18 32.76 -17.67
N SER A 451 23.31 32.16 -18.50
CA SER A 451 22.87 30.76 -18.32
C SER A 451 24.04 29.77 -18.29
N SER A 452 25.10 30.00 -19.06
CA SER A 452 26.30 29.15 -19.10
C SER A 452 27.05 29.03 -17.78
N ARG A 453 26.76 29.91 -16.81
CA ARG A 453 27.38 29.91 -15.46
C ARG A 453 26.59 29.06 -14.47
N LEU A 454 25.40 28.55 -14.84
CA LEU A 454 24.62 27.63 -14.04
C LEU A 454 24.75 26.21 -14.61
N GLU A 455 25.19 25.28 -13.79
CA GLU A 455 25.21 23.84 -14.08
C GLU A 455 24.20 23.13 -13.19
N LEU A 456 23.35 22.27 -13.78
CA LEU A 456 22.35 21.52 -13.05
C LEU A 456 22.80 20.07 -12.93
N GLU A 457 22.84 19.57 -11.71
CA GLU A 457 23.26 18.21 -11.38
C GLU A 457 22.05 17.33 -11.14
N LEU A 458 21.99 16.21 -11.83
CA LEU A 458 20.89 15.25 -11.81
C LEU A 458 21.46 13.86 -11.52
N THR A 459 20.92 13.15 -10.56
CA THR A 459 21.36 11.78 -10.33
C THR A 459 20.99 10.87 -11.50
N GLU A 460 21.79 9.85 -11.75
CA GLU A 460 21.59 8.84 -12.78
C GLU A 460 20.15 8.28 -12.72
N SER A 461 19.69 7.90 -11.53
CA SER A 461 18.36 7.35 -11.27
C SER A 461 17.22 8.32 -11.62
N SER A 462 17.41 9.61 -11.43
CA SER A 462 16.39 10.64 -11.71
C SER A 462 16.05 10.72 -13.19
N VAL A 463 17.05 10.59 -14.07
CA VAL A 463 16.85 10.63 -15.53
C VAL A 463 16.28 9.33 -16.07
N MET A 464 16.56 8.20 -15.40
CA MET A 464 16.19 6.86 -15.88
C MET A 464 14.75 6.45 -15.51
N ARG A 465 14.07 7.13 -14.59
CA ARG A 465 12.68 6.83 -14.20
C ARG A 465 11.69 6.92 -15.36
N ASP A 466 11.73 8.00 -16.13
CA ASP A 466 11.03 8.15 -17.40
C ASP A 466 12.02 8.57 -18.49
N ILE A 467 12.54 7.62 -19.20
CA ILE A 467 13.60 7.85 -20.21
C ILE A 467 13.12 8.83 -21.29
N SER A 468 11.89 8.70 -21.76
CA SER A 468 11.37 9.53 -22.86
C SER A 468 11.10 10.96 -22.42
N GLY A 469 10.44 11.13 -21.30
CA GLY A 469 10.16 12.45 -20.69
C GLY A 469 11.45 13.11 -20.20
N GLY A 470 12.35 12.34 -19.58
CA GLY A 470 13.64 12.81 -19.09
C GLY A 470 14.53 13.36 -20.21
N ILE A 471 14.66 12.66 -21.33
CA ILE A 471 15.43 13.16 -22.50
C ILE A 471 14.80 14.46 -23.02
N ALA A 472 13.49 14.56 -23.12
CA ALA A 472 12.82 15.79 -23.59
C ALA A 472 13.09 16.96 -22.63
N MET A 473 12.98 16.76 -21.32
CA MET A 473 13.29 17.76 -20.31
C MET A 473 14.76 18.20 -20.36
N LEU A 474 15.71 17.26 -20.49
CA LEU A 474 17.12 17.60 -20.63
C LEU A 474 17.37 18.50 -21.86
N HIS A 475 16.72 18.22 -23.00
CA HIS A 475 16.80 19.08 -24.19
C HIS A 475 16.19 20.47 -23.97
N GLU A 476 15.09 20.56 -23.26
CA GLU A 476 14.48 21.84 -22.89
C GLU A 476 15.41 22.67 -22.00
N LEU A 477 16.01 22.05 -20.98
CA LEU A 477 16.95 22.72 -20.07
C LEU A 477 18.22 23.14 -20.85
N LYS A 478 18.76 22.27 -21.68
CA LYS A 478 19.90 22.58 -22.52
C LYS A 478 19.61 23.74 -23.48
N GLY A 479 18.38 23.84 -23.99
CA GLY A 479 17.91 24.96 -24.82
C GLY A 479 17.92 26.31 -24.11
N LEU A 480 17.98 26.36 -22.78
CA LEU A 480 18.19 27.59 -22.01
C LEU A 480 19.65 28.06 -22.00
N GLY A 481 20.59 27.20 -22.41
CA GLY A 481 22.02 27.46 -22.40
C GLY A 481 22.69 27.14 -21.06
N VAL A 482 22.02 26.49 -20.12
CA VAL A 482 22.62 25.96 -18.89
C VAL A 482 23.47 24.72 -19.18
N ARG A 483 24.39 24.40 -18.28
CA ARG A 483 25.16 23.17 -18.33
C ARG A 483 24.40 22.09 -17.56
N LEU A 484 24.60 20.84 -17.97
CA LEU A 484 23.96 19.66 -17.36
C LEU A 484 25.03 18.65 -16.98
N SER A 485 24.94 18.10 -15.77
CA SER A 485 25.79 17.01 -15.29
C SER A 485 24.95 15.84 -14.78
N VAL A 486 25.48 14.63 -14.94
CA VAL A 486 24.93 13.44 -14.30
C VAL A 486 25.79 13.12 -13.09
N ASP A 487 25.12 13.07 -11.93
CA ASP A 487 25.72 12.81 -10.64
C ASP A 487 25.58 11.35 -10.20
N ASP A 488 26.39 10.91 -9.23
CA ASP A 488 26.47 9.53 -8.71
C ASP A 488 26.69 8.46 -9.81
N PHE A 489 27.38 8.81 -10.90
CA PHE A 489 27.53 7.93 -12.06
C PHE A 489 28.34 6.67 -11.74
N GLY A 490 27.77 5.52 -12.11
CA GLY A 490 28.35 4.20 -11.90
C GLY A 490 27.76 3.42 -10.74
N THR A 491 26.89 4.02 -9.92
CA THR A 491 26.17 3.33 -8.83
C THR A 491 24.87 2.68 -9.29
N GLY A 492 24.38 3.05 -10.50
CA GLY A 492 23.13 2.58 -11.10
C GLY A 492 23.32 1.66 -12.32
N TYR A 493 22.21 1.36 -13.01
CA TYR A 493 22.15 0.49 -14.19
C TYR A 493 21.94 1.29 -15.49
N THR A 494 22.70 2.34 -15.74
CA THR A 494 22.51 3.09 -17.01
C THR A 494 23.04 2.32 -18.20
N SER A 495 22.16 2.08 -19.17
CA SER A 495 22.58 1.56 -20.48
C SER A 495 23.36 2.65 -21.25
N LEU A 496 24.58 2.34 -21.69
CA LEU A 496 25.40 3.20 -22.53
C LEU A 496 24.67 3.75 -23.76
N SER A 497 23.64 3.03 -24.24
CA SER A 497 22.82 3.43 -25.38
C SER A 497 21.98 4.69 -25.09
N TYR A 498 21.58 4.90 -23.83
CA TYR A 498 20.82 6.08 -23.41
C TYR A 498 21.73 7.26 -23.10
N LEU A 499 22.86 7.01 -22.43
CA LEU A 499 23.83 8.08 -22.11
C LEU A 499 24.24 8.89 -23.34
N ARG A 500 24.44 8.22 -24.49
CA ARG A 500 24.75 8.86 -25.78
C ARG A 500 23.66 9.83 -26.27
N ARG A 501 22.43 9.69 -25.80
CA ARG A 501 21.29 10.52 -26.19
C ARG A 501 21.06 11.72 -25.26
N PHE A 502 21.74 11.73 -24.12
CA PHE A 502 21.59 12.80 -23.15
C PHE A 502 22.41 14.02 -23.57
N PRO A 503 21.82 15.22 -23.64
CA PRO A 503 22.51 16.45 -23.99
C PRO A 503 23.28 17.04 -22.78
N ILE A 504 24.11 16.21 -22.15
CA ILE A 504 24.87 16.56 -20.94
C ILE A 504 26.27 17.07 -21.28
N ASP A 505 26.93 17.73 -20.34
CA ASP A 505 28.27 18.27 -20.45
C ASP A 505 29.28 17.53 -19.57
N THR A 506 28.82 17.00 -18.43
CA THR A 506 29.72 16.50 -17.38
C THR A 506 29.19 15.17 -16.82
N LEU A 507 30.10 14.24 -16.48
CA LEU A 507 29.85 13.06 -15.66
C LEU A 507 30.60 13.21 -14.34
N LYS A 508 29.88 13.10 -13.20
CA LYS A 508 30.46 13.12 -11.86
C LYS A 508 30.63 11.67 -11.37
N ILE A 509 31.83 11.34 -10.93
CA ILE A 509 32.21 10.01 -10.45
C ILE A 509 31.99 9.99 -8.96
N ASP A 510 31.08 9.10 -8.50
CA ASP A 510 30.69 9.02 -7.10
C ASP A 510 31.87 8.73 -6.15
N ARG A 511 31.84 9.35 -5.00
CA ARG A 511 32.88 9.24 -3.96
C ARG A 511 33.10 7.81 -3.47
N SER A 512 32.12 6.91 -3.57
CA SER A 512 32.27 5.53 -3.11
C SER A 512 33.37 4.79 -3.86
N PHE A 513 33.62 5.12 -5.13
CA PHE A 513 34.71 4.53 -5.91
C PHE A 513 36.10 5.09 -5.57
N LEU A 514 36.15 6.26 -4.92
CA LEU A 514 37.42 6.92 -4.58
C LEU A 514 37.87 6.61 -3.14
N ARG A 515 36.93 6.34 -2.25
CA ARG A 515 37.19 6.21 -0.81
C ARG A 515 38.19 5.11 -0.45
N ASP A 516 38.04 3.94 -1.07
CA ASP A 516 38.87 2.75 -0.82
C ASP A 516 39.69 2.34 -2.05
N MET A 517 39.86 3.27 -3.01
CA MET A 517 40.55 3.02 -4.27
C MET A 517 42.04 2.72 -4.05
N LEU A 518 42.47 1.51 -4.41
CA LEU A 518 43.87 1.07 -4.40
C LEU A 518 44.37 0.83 -5.82
N PRO A 519 45.68 1.02 -6.08
CA PRO A 519 46.25 0.68 -7.38
C PRO A 519 45.99 -0.79 -7.77
N GLY A 520 45.35 -1.01 -8.92
CA GLY A 520 44.99 -2.33 -9.41
C GLY A 520 43.67 -2.87 -8.85
N SER A 521 42.92 -2.09 -8.03
CA SER A 521 41.61 -2.48 -7.52
C SER A 521 40.51 -2.42 -8.60
N GLN A 522 39.37 -3.02 -8.30
CA GLN A 522 38.18 -2.95 -9.14
C GLN A 522 37.67 -1.51 -9.24
N ASP A 523 37.72 -0.76 -8.15
CA ASP A 523 37.31 0.65 -8.12
C ASP A 523 38.16 1.51 -9.06
N GLU A 524 39.49 1.32 -9.06
CA GLU A 524 40.37 2.00 -10.01
C GLU A 524 39.98 1.68 -11.45
N ALA A 525 39.67 0.43 -11.76
CA ALA A 525 39.24 0.03 -13.10
C ALA A 525 37.89 0.67 -13.49
N ILE A 526 36.96 0.80 -12.57
CA ILE A 526 35.68 1.48 -12.78
C ILE A 526 35.91 2.96 -13.06
N VAL A 527 36.67 3.66 -12.22
CA VAL A 527 36.98 5.09 -12.39
C VAL A 527 37.65 5.32 -13.75
N LYS A 528 38.65 4.52 -14.14
CA LYS A 528 39.29 4.59 -15.46
C LYS A 528 38.28 4.42 -16.58
N THR A 529 37.37 3.46 -16.45
CA THR A 529 36.36 3.18 -17.48
C THR A 529 35.42 4.38 -17.64
N ILE A 530 34.98 5.02 -16.55
CA ILE A 530 34.11 6.19 -16.58
C ILE A 530 34.83 7.39 -17.22
N VAL A 531 36.10 7.64 -16.87
CA VAL A 531 36.90 8.72 -17.48
C VAL A 531 37.04 8.54 -19.00
N ILE A 532 37.42 7.33 -19.43
CA ILE A 532 37.54 6.99 -20.86
C ILE A 532 36.19 7.13 -21.58
N LEU A 533 35.09 6.72 -20.91
CA LEU A 533 33.75 6.86 -21.46
C LEU A 533 33.39 8.34 -21.67
N ALA A 534 33.63 9.19 -20.66
CA ALA A 534 33.39 10.62 -20.76
C ALA A 534 34.16 11.24 -21.90
N GLU A 535 35.46 10.96 -22.02
CA GLU A 535 36.31 11.44 -23.12
C GLU A 535 35.79 11.02 -24.51
N ASN A 536 35.40 9.76 -24.67
CA ASN A 536 34.87 9.25 -25.93
C ASN A 536 33.53 9.85 -26.32
N LEU A 537 32.74 10.30 -25.36
CA LEU A 537 31.48 11.01 -25.56
C LEU A 537 31.64 12.53 -25.68
N GLY A 538 32.86 13.07 -25.52
CA GLY A 538 33.13 14.51 -25.53
C GLY A 538 32.63 15.24 -24.29
N LEU A 539 32.49 14.51 -23.16
CA LEU A 539 32.04 15.02 -21.87
C LEU A 539 33.23 15.33 -20.95
N SER A 540 33.06 16.26 -20.03
CA SER A 540 33.97 16.45 -18.89
C SER A 540 33.72 15.38 -17.82
N SER A 541 34.75 15.04 -17.03
CA SER A 541 34.59 14.18 -15.85
C SER A 541 35.01 14.94 -14.59
N VAL A 542 34.25 14.77 -13.51
CA VAL A 542 34.55 15.28 -12.16
C VAL A 542 34.69 14.11 -11.21
N ALA A 543 35.82 14.00 -10.52
CA ALA A 543 36.01 12.99 -9.48
C ALA A 543 35.69 13.59 -8.11
N GLU A 544 34.71 13.01 -7.42
CA GLU A 544 34.23 13.50 -6.12
C GLU A 544 34.86 12.77 -4.95
N GLY A 545 34.89 13.44 -3.78
CA GLY A 545 35.40 12.82 -2.56
C GLY A 545 36.92 12.65 -2.53
N VAL A 546 37.66 13.56 -3.14
CA VAL A 546 39.12 13.58 -3.01
C VAL A 546 39.50 14.04 -1.60
N GLU A 547 39.79 13.09 -0.70
CA GLU A 547 40.11 13.33 0.70
C GLU A 547 41.62 13.33 1.01
N SER A 548 42.44 12.89 0.07
CA SER A 548 43.89 12.80 0.28
C SER A 548 44.69 13.17 -0.95
N ARG A 549 45.99 13.54 -0.70
CA ARG A 549 46.94 13.78 -1.78
C ARG A 549 47.17 12.52 -2.65
N VAL A 550 47.16 11.36 -2.03
CA VAL A 550 47.35 10.10 -2.74
C VAL A 550 46.22 9.89 -3.75
N THR A 551 44.97 10.08 -3.31
CA THR A 551 43.80 9.97 -4.18
C THR A 551 43.86 10.97 -5.33
N LEU A 552 44.26 12.23 -5.05
CA LEU A 552 44.45 13.25 -6.08
C LEU A 552 45.47 12.83 -7.15
N GLU A 553 46.64 12.31 -6.74
CA GLU A 553 47.68 11.86 -7.66
C GLU A 553 47.23 10.65 -8.50
N GLN A 554 46.46 9.72 -7.91
CA GLN A 554 45.85 8.61 -8.64
C GLN A 554 44.85 9.08 -9.71
N ILE A 555 43.95 9.99 -9.33
CA ILE A 555 42.95 10.58 -10.25
C ILE A 555 43.63 11.33 -11.40
N ARG A 556 44.69 12.08 -11.11
CA ARG A 556 45.51 12.73 -12.13
C ARG A 556 46.11 11.72 -13.13
N ALA A 557 46.65 10.62 -12.62
CA ALA A 557 47.25 9.59 -13.42
C ALA A 557 46.21 8.85 -14.31
N ILE A 558 44.96 8.79 -13.83
CA ILE A 558 43.84 8.22 -14.60
C ILE A 558 43.37 9.17 -15.70
N GLY A 559 43.51 10.51 -15.52
CA GLY A 559 43.17 11.51 -16.51
C GLY A 559 41.81 12.19 -16.33
N ALA A 560 41.19 12.12 -15.15
CA ALA A 560 39.96 12.85 -14.88
C ALA A 560 40.14 14.36 -15.08
N CYS A 561 39.14 15.04 -15.66
CA CYS A 561 39.28 16.45 -16.02
C CYS A 561 39.27 17.41 -14.82
N GLU A 562 38.37 17.13 -13.87
CA GLU A 562 38.15 17.97 -12.69
C GLU A 562 38.07 17.11 -11.42
N VAL A 563 38.28 17.76 -10.27
CA VAL A 563 38.34 17.12 -8.95
C VAL A 563 37.70 18.01 -7.90
N GLN A 564 37.01 17.34 -6.94
CA GLN A 564 36.35 17.96 -5.80
C GLN A 564 36.52 17.09 -4.56
N GLY A 565 36.65 17.68 -3.38
CA GLY A 565 36.74 16.95 -2.13
C GLY A 565 37.35 17.73 -1.00
N PHE A 566 37.27 17.20 0.22
CA PHE A 566 37.70 17.91 1.46
C PHE A 566 39.19 18.23 1.49
N PHE A 567 39.99 17.43 0.79
CA PHE A 567 41.41 17.75 0.65
C PHE A 567 41.68 19.07 -0.11
N LEU A 568 40.76 19.47 -0.99
CA LEU A 568 40.85 20.65 -1.82
C LEU A 568 40.07 21.83 -1.26
N GLY A 569 39.05 21.58 -0.44
CA GLY A 569 38.22 22.56 0.23
C GLY A 569 36.93 21.96 0.75
N GLU A 570 36.56 22.31 1.97
CA GLU A 570 35.26 21.94 2.54
C GLU A 570 34.17 22.92 2.08
N PRO A 571 32.91 22.51 2.06
CA PRO A 571 31.79 23.41 1.81
C PRO A 571 31.73 24.53 2.87
N ALA A 572 31.81 25.79 2.47
CA ALA A 572 31.84 26.93 3.38
C ALA A 572 30.85 28.03 2.92
N ALA A 573 30.57 28.98 3.81
CA ALA A 573 29.77 30.16 3.46
C ALA A 573 30.44 30.96 2.33
N PRO A 574 29.71 31.76 1.53
CA PRO A 574 30.24 32.36 0.31
C PRO A 574 31.56 33.14 0.50
N GLN A 575 31.71 33.88 1.60
CA GLN A 575 32.92 34.64 1.88
C GLN A 575 34.07 33.70 2.30
N ASP A 576 33.81 32.75 3.19
CA ASP A 576 34.83 31.82 3.69
C ASP A 576 35.35 30.92 2.56
N ALA A 577 34.47 30.53 1.60
CA ALA A 577 34.85 29.77 0.42
C ALA A 577 35.80 30.54 -0.49
N LEU A 578 35.59 31.86 -0.67
CA LEU A 578 36.52 32.75 -1.42
C LEU A 578 37.85 32.92 -0.69
N ASP A 579 37.84 33.10 0.62
CA ASP A 579 39.04 33.27 1.42
C ASP A 579 39.91 32.00 1.37
N ALA A 580 39.30 30.81 1.52
CA ALA A 580 39.96 29.51 1.36
C ALA A 580 40.55 29.33 -0.05
N LEU A 581 39.80 29.73 -1.11
CA LEU A 581 40.28 29.69 -2.49
C LEU A 581 41.52 30.57 -2.68
N SER A 582 41.49 31.80 -2.12
CA SER A 582 42.60 32.76 -2.19
C SER A 582 43.85 32.25 -1.48
N GLU A 583 43.71 31.60 -0.32
CA GLU A 583 44.81 30.98 0.42
C GLU A 583 45.44 29.80 -0.36
N LEU A 584 44.62 28.96 -0.93
CA LEU A 584 45.08 27.84 -1.78
C LEU A 584 45.86 28.34 -3.00
N GLN A 585 45.42 29.41 -3.65
CA GLN A 585 46.11 30.01 -4.79
C GLN A 585 47.42 30.71 -4.36
N ALA A 586 47.46 31.34 -3.21
CA ALA A 586 48.67 32.00 -2.65
C ALA A 586 49.71 30.94 -2.20
N GLY A 587 49.30 29.86 -1.60
CA GLY A 587 50.16 28.75 -1.20
C GLY A 587 50.84 28.00 -2.36
N ARG A 588 50.25 28.09 -3.56
CA ARG A 588 50.83 27.54 -4.80
C ARG A 588 51.88 28.41 -5.46
N ARG A 589 51.91 29.70 -5.14
CA ARG A 589 52.92 30.64 -5.63
C ARG A 589 54.22 30.61 -4.82
N ARG A 590 54.24 29.86 -3.71
CA ARG A 590 55.41 29.56 -2.91
C ARG A 590 55.87 28.10 -3.12
#